data_d05c5923d95a127c84dcd0c533b97d2b
#
_entry.id   d05c5923d95a127c84dcd0c533b97d2b
#
_cell.length_a   1.000
_cell.length_b   1.000
_cell.length_c   1.000
_cell.angle_alpha   90.00
_cell.angle_beta   90.00
_cell.angle_gamma   90.00
#
_symmetry.space_group_name_H-M   'P 1'
#
loop_
_entity.id
_entity.type
_entity.pdbx_description
1 polymer ?
#
loop_
_entity_poly.entity_id
_entity_poly.type
_entity_poly.pdbx_seq_one_letter_code
_entity_poly.pdbx_strand_id
1 'polypeptide(L)'
;MNYNDFLTRQQQIKKLSIAEQKNFYEQLLKKKYDKTEVRILASFYYGQLFYQEGNFRKTIEIIEPIIVDYQSYPYTPKLLSCFNLIGVATHCETEYNVSRFFYETALKIAMENDEKYYYAFEYNNIALTYIEEQNYEEALKSLTLAEDVLKDCDEEMGAYIYINKSISLQKLNRLTEALKAFELGVSQYHADTIVPDDVTRCAATLYYKLEQPEKYETYKKQILSKMDEMYAAEFMDACRELFECGRDSCDDNLMNHILRSMNQYMEKYPDEIKVGLEFAELIYVYAVGKMDKDAILEALEAKNYYKDRIIEYSKENHIKS
;
A
#
# COMPACT_ATOMS: atom_id res chain seq x y z
N MET A 1 8.69 30.70 15.13
CA MET A 1 8.65 30.77 13.67
C MET A 1 7.19 30.85 13.28
N ASN A 2 6.80 31.80 12.46
CA ASN A 2 5.42 31.87 11.97
C ASN A 2 5.24 30.97 10.72
N TYR A 3 3.99 30.84 10.25
CA TYR A 3 3.63 29.98 9.12
C TYR A 3 4.38 30.35 7.82
N ASN A 4 4.42 31.63 7.47
CA ASN A 4 5.08 32.09 6.24
C ASN A 4 6.61 31.88 6.31
N ASP A 5 7.21 32.12 7.47
CA ASP A 5 8.64 31.84 7.69
C ASP A 5 8.93 30.35 7.54
N PHE A 6 8.02 29.47 8.00
CA PHE A 6 8.18 28.03 7.83
C PHE A 6 8.12 27.66 6.35
N LEU A 7 7.12 28.11 5.61
CA LEU A 7 6.98 27.79 4.18
C LEU A 7 8.19 28.27 3.36
N THR A 8 8.70 29.45 3.65
CA THR A 8 9.90 29.99 2.99
C THR A 8 11.13 29.10 3.27
N ARG A 9 11.27 28.63 4.50
CA ARG A 9 12.38 27.73 4.88
C ARG A 9 12.21 26.29 4.38
N GLN A 10 10.99 25.86 4.15
CA GLN A 10 10.69 24.49 3.69
C GLN A 10 11.46 24.11 2.42
N GLN A 11 11.56 25.01 1.44
CA GLN A 11 12.32 24.79 0.22
C GLN A 11 13.84 24.63 0.48
N GLN A 12 14.35 25.33 1.50
CA GLN A 12 15.74 25.21 1.91
C GLN A 12 15.99 23.90 2.67
N ILE A 13 15.05 23.55 3.57
CA ILE A 13 15.13 22.33 4.37
C ILE A 13 15.13 21.08 3.46
N LYS A 14 14.31 21.04 2.42
CA LYS A 14 14.29 19.94 1.45
C LYS A 14 15.62 19.68 0.73
N LYS A 15 16.53 20.65 0.74
CA LYS A 15 17.88 20.51 0.15
C LYS A 15 18.92 19.97 1.14
N LEU A 16 18.58 19.88 2.42
CA LEU A 16 19.43 19.33 3.45
C LEU A 16 19.46 17.79 3.37
N SER A 17 20.47 17.17 3.97
CA SER A 17 20.46 15.73 4.17
C SER A 17 19.27 15.29 5.04
N ILE A 18 18.83 14.05 4.91
CA ILE A 18 17.72 13.50 5.71
C ILE A 18 17.96 13.67 7.22
N ALA A 19 19.21 13.44 7.67
CA ALA A 19 19.57 13.60 9.07
C ALA A 19 19.43 15.06 9.56
N GLU A 20 19.83 16.03 8.75
CA GLU A 20 19.65 17.46 9.07
C GLU A 20 18.19 17.86 9.06
N GLN A 21 17.39 17.36 8.10
CA GLN A 21 15.94 17.59 8.07
C GLN A 21 15.29 17.04 9.33
N LYS A 22 15.59 15.80 9.74
CA LYS A 22 15.08 15.19 10.97
C LYS A 22 15.44 16.01 12.20
N ASN A 23 16.69 16.41 12.35
CA ASN A 23 17.12 17.26 13.47
C ASN A 23 16.38 18.58 13.50
N PHE A 24 16.16 19.23 12.34
CA PHE A 24 15.40 20.47 12.26
C PHE A 24 13.97 20.32 12.78
N TYR A 25 13.23 19.31 12.29
CA TYR A 25 11.86 19.08 12.71
C TYR A 25 11.77 18.67 14.18
N GLU A 26 12.67 17.81 14.65
CA GLU A 26 12.75 17.41 16.05
C GLU A 26 12.94 18.62 16.99
N GLN A 27 13.88 19.52 16.67
CA GLN A 27 14.10 20.74 17.46
C GLN A 27 12.88 21.67 17.44
N LEU A 28 12.17 21.74 16.32
CA LEU A 28 10.96 22.54 16.19
C LEU A 28 9.83 21.98 17.06
N LEU A 29 9.67 20.67 17.09
CA LEU A 29 8.61 19.96 17.83
C LEU A 29 8.88 19.91 19.35
N LYS A 30 10.15 20.00 19.79
CA LYS A 30 10.52 20.13 21.23
C LYS A 30 9.96 21.38 21.90
N LYS A 31 9.62 22.43 21.15
CA LYS A 31 8.96 23.64 21.66
C LYS A 31 7.49 23.36 21.93
N LYS A 32 7.19 22.97 23.15
CA LYS A 32 6.05 22.16 23.58
C LYS A 32 4.65 22.78 23.48
N TYR A 33 4.41 24.06 23.18
CA TYR A 33 3.13 24.71 23.53
C TYR A 33 2.37 25.45 22.45
N ASP A 34 2.81 25.43 21.19
CA ASP A 34 2.09 26.13 20.13
C ASP A 34 1.24 25.14 19.32
N LYS A 35 -0.07 25.10 19.62
CA LYS A 35 -1.06 24.44 18.77
C LYS A 35 -1.28 25.28 17.52
N THR A 36 -0.27 25.32 16.68
CA THR A 36 -0.19 26.18 15.51
C THR A 36 -0.14 25.33 14.23
N GLU A 37 -0.49 25.98 13.10
CA GLU A 37 -0.31 25.40 11.77
C GLU A 37 1.13 24.93 11.54
N VAL A 38 2.13 25.63 12.09
CA VAL A 38 3.55 25.24 11.98
C VAL A 38 3.80 23.89 12.63
N ARG A 39 3.13 23.57 13.74
CA ARG A 39 3.27 22.26 14.38
C ARG A 39 2.67 21.16 13.53
N ILE A 40 1.50 21.38 12.91
CA ILE A 40 0.89 20.43 11.97
C ILE A 40 1.87 20.15 10.82
N LEU A 41 2.40 21.21 10.19
CA LEU A 41 3.36 21.09 9.09
C LEU A 41 4.63 20.35 9.50
N ALA A 42 5.21 20.70 10.65
CA ALA A 42 6.43 20.08 11.14
C ALA A 42 6.22 18.60 11.44
N SER A 43 5.10 18.24 12.10
CA SER A 43 4.77 16.83 12.36
C SER A 43 4.55 16.05 11.07
N PHE A 44 3.82 16.62 10.11
CA PHE A 44 3.59 15.99 8.81
C PHE A 44 4.91 15.69 8.09
N TYR A 45 5.76 16.69 7.88
CA TYR A 45 7.02 16.49 7.15
C TYR A 45 8.00 15.59 7.91
N TYR A 46 8.02 15.67 9.24
CA TYR A 46 8.85 14.79 10.06
C TYR A 46 8.38 13.34 9.99
N GLY A 47 7.06 13.10 10.11
CA GLY A 47 6.47 11.79 9.95
C GLY A 47 6.70 11.22 8.54
N GLN A 48 6.58 12.06 7.49
CA GLN A 48 6.80 11.65 6.11
C GLN A 48 8.23 11.14 5.87
N LEU A 49 9.25 11.73 6.53
CA LEU A 49 10.63 11.22 6.42
C LEU A 49 10.77 9.80 6.96
N PHE A 50 10.12 9.48 8.07
CA PHE A 50 10.14 8.12 8.63
C PHE A 50 9.28 7.15 7.81
N TYR A 51 8.17 7.61 7.27
CA TYR A 51 7.36 6.81 6.35
C TYR A 51 8.16 6.38 5.11
N GLN A 52 8.90 7.29 4.51
CA GLN A 52 9.78 7.01 3.36
C GLN A 52 10.92 6.03 3.66
N GLU A 53 11.33 5.91 4.93
CA GLU A 53 12.31 4.92 5.40
C GLU A 53 11.65 3.58 5.79
N GLY A 54 10.33 3.43 5.63
CA GLY A 54 9.59 2.25 6.08
C GLY A 54 9.39 2.16 7.59
N ASN A 55 9.72 3.21 8.34
CA ASN A 55 9.53 3.24 9.79
C ASN A 55 8.14 3.77 10.16
N PHE A 56 7.12 2.94 9.90
CA PHE A 56 5.71 3.30 10.07
C PHE A 56 5.34 3.59 11.53
N ARG A 57 5.88 2.83 12.48
CA ARG A 57 5.65 3.07 13.91
C ARG A 57 6.13 4.45 14.34
N LYS A 58 7.31 4.86 13.88
CA LYS A 58 7.82 6.20 14.20
C LYS A 58 6.98 7.30 13.54
N THR A 59 6.48 7.06 12.34
CA THR A 59 5.50 7.95 11.68
C THR A 59 4.27 8.14 12.55
N ILE A 60 3.68 7.04 13.05
CA ILE A 60 2.50 7.07 13.94
C ILE A 60 2.80 7.89 15.20
N GLU A 61 3.89 7.60 15.92
CA GLU A 61 4.29 8.33 17.14
C GLU A 61 4.43 9.85 16.93
N ILE A 62 4.89 10.26 15.76
CA ILE A 62 5.09 11.69 15.44
C ILE A 62 3.76 12.38 15.13
N ILE A 63 2.85 11.69 14.46
CA ILE A 63 1.58 12.26 14.00
C ILE A 63 0.50 12.18 15.08
N GLU A 64 0.47 11.11 15.88
CA GLU A 64 -0.55 10.85 16.90
C GLU A 64 -0.86 12.07 17.81
N PRO A 65 0.12 12.85 18.33
CA PRO A 65 -0.17 14.02 19.15
C PRO A 65 -0.98 15.11 18.45
N ILE A 66 -0.92 15.18 17.12
CA ILE A 66 -1.78 16.11 16.34
C ILE A 66 -3.19 15.54 16.25
N ILE A 67 -3.31 14.24 16.00
CA ILE A 67 -4.59 13.55 15.78
C ILE A 67 -5.43 13.50 17.05
N VAL A 68 -4.83 13.16 18.19
CA VAL A 68 -5.52 13.06 19.51
C VAL A 68 -6.19 14.35 19.90
N ASP A 69 -5.62 15.50 19.54
CA ASP A 69 -6.10 16.83 19.96
C ASP A 69 -6.41 17.73 18.75
N TYR A 70 -6.76 17.12 17.61
CA TYR A 70 -6.91 17.85 16.33
C TYR A 70 -7.90 19.01 16.40
N GLN A 71 -8.96 18.88 17.19
CA GLN A 71 -9.98 19.93 17.35
C GLN A 71 -9.45 21.21 18.00
N SER A 72 -8.32 21.13 18.70
CA SER A 72 -7.69 22.29 19.32
C SER A 72 -6.69 23.02 18.39
N TYR A 73 -6.45 22.47 17.20
CA TYR A 73 -5.61 23.08 16.19
C TYR A 73 -6.47 23.87 15.18
N PRO A 74 -5.93 24.93 14.56
CA PRO A 74 -6.62 25.59 13.46
C PRO A 74 -6.74 24.59 12.29
N TYR A 75 -7.90 24.63 11.61
CA TYR A 75 -8.05 23.85 10.40
C TYR A 75 -7.07 24.31 9.32
N THR A 76 -6.42 23.36 8.69
CA THR A 76 -5.64 23.52 7.45
C THR A 76 -5.75 22.24 6.62
N PRO A 77 -5.66 22.30 5.28
CA PRO A 77 -5.62 21.08 4.45
C PRO A 77 -4.49 20.12 4.85
N LYS A 78 -3.42 20.63 5.47
CA LYS A 78 -2.32 19.80 5.98
C LYS A 78 -2.71 18.94 7.19
N LEU A 79 -3.75 19.31 7.92
CA LEU A 79 -4.33 18.47 8.96
C LEU A 79 -4.92 17.18 8.36
N LEU A 80 -5.64 17.28 7.23
CA LEU A 80 -6.10 16.10 6.48
C LEU A 80 -4.93 15.22 6.03
N SER A 81 -3.85 15.85 5.55
CA SER A 81 -2.62 15.11 5.21
C SER A 81 -2.01 14.36 6.41
N CYS A 82 -2.16 14.86 7.65
CA CYS A 82 -1.73 14.14 8.85
C CYS A 82 -2.60 12.90 9.10
N PHE A 83 -3.93 13.02 8.98
CA PHE A 83 -4.83 11.88 9.08
C PHE A 83 -4.55 10.82 8.02
N ASN A 84 -4.31 11.26 6.79
CA ASN A 84 -3.89 10.36 5.71
C ASN A 84 -2.57 9.64 6.02
N LEU A 85 -1.57 10.38 6.44
CA LEU A 85 -0.25 9.81 6.71
C LEU A 85 -0.29 8.76 7.84
N ILE A 86 -1.05 9.02 8.93
CA ILE A 86 -1.21 8.03 9.99
C ILE A 86 -2.07 6.85 9.51
N GLY A 87 -3.09 7.09 8.69
CA GLY A 87 -3.91 6.06 8.08
C GLY A 87 -3.08 5.12 7.20
N VAL A 88 -2.22 5.66 6.34
CA VAL A 88 -1.33 4.85 5.49
C VAL A 88 -0.27 4.12 6.33
N ALA A 89 0.28 4.76 7.36
CA ALA A 89 1.26 4.10 8.24
C ALA A 89 0.64 2.92 9.01
N THR A 90 -0.59 3.06 9.51
CA THR A 90 -1.32 1.97 10.17
C THR A 90 -1.76 0.88 9.18
N HIS A 91 -2.06 1.26 7.93
CA HIS A 91 -2.33 0.31 6.84
C HIS A 91 -1.09 -0.58 6.58
N CYS A 92 0.09 0.02 6.47
CA CYS A 92 1.34 -0.72 6.31
C CYS A 92 1.69 -1.64 7.50
N GLU A 93 1.21 -1.31 8.72
CA GLU A 93 1.29 -2.20 9.90
C GLU A 93 0.16 -3.25 9.92
N THR A 94 -0.68 -3.32 8.86
CA THR A 94 -1.82 -4.25 8.72
C THR A 94 -2.96 -4.02 9.73
N GLU A 95 -3.04 -2.82 10.31
CA GLU A 95 -4.09 -2.44 11.26
C GLU A 95 -5.28 -1.79 10.50
N TYR A 96 -5.92 -2.53 9.59
CA TYR A 96 -6.89 -2.00 8.62
C TYR A 96 -8.08 -1.28 9.24
N ASN A 97 -8.61 -1.77 10.37
CA ASN A 97 -9.70 -1.10 11.08
C ASN A 97 -9.28 0.26 11.65
N VAL A 98 -8.06 0.36 12.16
CA VAL A 98 -7.50 1.61 12.70
C VAL A 98 -7.21 2.58 11.55
N SER A 99 -6.63 2.10 10.47
CA SER A 99 -6.40 2.85 9.24
C SER A 99 -7.71 3.45 8.70
N ARG A 100 -8.75 2.62 8.59
CA ARG A 100 -10.08 3.03 8.13
C ARG A 100 -10.69 4.12 9.02
N PHE A 101 -10.56 4.00 10.33
CA PHE A 101 -11.00 5.05 11.27
C PHE A 101 -10.34 6.40 10.98
N PHE A 102 -9.05 6.43 10.65
CA PHE A 102 -8.36 7.67 10.31
C PHE A 102 -8.85 8.25 8.97
N TYR A 103 -9.06 7.42 7.95
CA TYR A 103 -9.59 7.87 6.66
C TYR A 103 -11.04 8.38 6.77
N GLU A 104 -11.90 7.69 7.52
CA GLU A 104 -13.28 8.14 7.78
C GLU A 104 -13.31 9.47 8.55
N THR A 105 -12.37 9.66 9.50
CA THR A 105 -12.24 10.92 10.22
C THR A 105 -11.75 12.04 9.29
N ALA A 106 -10.76 11.77 8.44
CA ALA A 106 -10.29 12.70 7.42
C ALA A 106 -11.42 13.10 6.47
N LEU A 107 -12.19 12.13 5.98
CA LEU A 107 -13.35 12.37 5.11
C LEU A 107 -14.38 13.29 5.78
N LYS A 108 -14.71 13.03 7.04
CA LYS A 108 -15.63 13.87 7.80
C LYS A 108 -15.12 15.33 7.91
N ILE A 109 -13.85 15.50 8.26
CA ILE A 109 -13.22 16.85 8.35
C ILE A 109 -13.20 17.52 6.97
N ALA A 110 -12.91 16.77 5.91
CA ALA A 110 -12.93 17.28 4.54
C ALA A 110 -14.34 17.77 4.15
N MET A 111 -15.38 17.01 4.49
CA MET A 111 -16.78 17.40 4.24
C MET A 111 -17.20 18.64 5.01
N GLU A 112 -16.79 18.77 6.28
CA GLU A 112 -17.06 19.95 7.11
C GLU A 112 -16.40 21.23 6.57
N ASN A 113 -15.34 21.09 5.75
CA ASN A 113 -14.56 22.21 5.20
C ASN A 113 -14.68 22.36 3.67
N ASP A 114 -15.58 21.60 3.02
CA ASP A 114 -15.80 21.57 1.56
C ASP A 114 -14.52 21.27 0.73
N GLU A 115 -13.65 20.44 1.27
CA GLU A 115 -12.40 20.02 0.62
C GLU A 115 -12.65 18.81 -0.31
N LYS A 116 -13.34 19.03 -1.41
CA LYS A 116 -13.88 17.99 -2.31
C LYS A 116 -12.82 17.06 -2.89
N TYR A 117 -11.61 17.56 -3.15
CA TYR A 117 -10.49 16.75 -3.62
C TYR A 117 -10.23 15.55 -2.69
N TYR A 118 -10.33 15.75 -1.37
CA TYR A 118 -10.11 14.70 -0.39
C TYR A 118 -11.22 13.66 -0.35
N TYR A 119 -12.43 13.94 -0.83
CA TYR A 119 -13.53 12.96 -0.77
C TYR A 119 -13.20 11.70 -1.56
N ALA A 120 -12.82 11.84 -2.82
CA ALA A 120 -12.45 10.70 -3.66
C ALA A 120 -11.23 9.97 -3.11
N PHE A 121 -10.26 10.73 -2.61
CA PHE A 121 -9.04 10.22 -2.01
C PHE A 121 -9.32 9.33 -0.79
N GLU A 122 -10.13 9.82 0.14
CA GLU A 122 -10.45 9.06 1.36
C GLU A 122 -11.35 7.86 1.06
N TYR A 123 -12.34 7.97 0.18
CA TYR A 123 -13.14 6.83 -0.25
C TYR A 123 -12.29 5.74 -0.90
N ASN A 124 -11.31 6.10 -1.72
CA ASN A 124 -10.37 5.15 -2.31
C ASN A 124 -9.49 4.47 -1.24
N ASN A 125 -8.99 5.22 -0.27
CA ASN A 125 -8.18 4.67 0.81
C ASN A 125 -8.98 3.72 1.72
N ILE A 126 -10.24 4.07 2.03
CA ILE A 126 -11.18 3.18 2.72
C ILE A 126 -11.38 1.88 1.93
N ALA A 127 -11.58 1.99 0.61
CA ALA A 127 -11.74 0.81 -0.24
C ALA A 127 -10.51 -0.09 -0.24
N LEU A 128 -9.29 0.49 -0.25
CA LEU A 128 -8.05 -0.29 -0.15
C LEU A 128 -8.00 -1.11 1.14
N THR A 129 -8.44 -0.57 2.28
CA THR A 129 -8.50 -1.36 3.52
C THR A 129 -9.43 -2.56 3.41
N TYR A 130 -10.56 -2.41 2.71
CA TYR A 130 -11.49 -3.52 2.47
C TYR A 130 -10.94 -4.52 1.45
N ILE A 131 -10.18 -4.08 0.44
CA ILE A 131 -9.50 -4.98 -0.51
C ILE A 131 -8.51 -5.88 0.23
N GLU A 132 -7.70 -5.33 1.13
CA GLU A 132 -6.75 -6.09 1.94
C GLU A 132 -7.45 -7.10 2.89
N GLU A 133 -8.60 -6.74 3.44
CA GLU A 133 -9.44 -7.63 4.22
C GLU A 133 -10.24 -8.63 3.35
N GLN A 134 -10.07 -8.61 2.03
CA GLN A 134 -10.80 -9.40 1.04
C GLN A 134 -12.32 -9.17 1.06
N ASN A 135 -12.76 -8.04 1.59
CA ASN A 135 -14.16 -7.63 1.61
C ASN A 135 -14.49 -6.77 0.37
N TYR A 136 -14.48 -7.40 -0.78
CA TYR A 136 -14.58 -6.72 -2.08
C TYR A 136 -15.92 -6.03 -2.32
N GLU A 137 -17.02 -6.48 -1.68
CA GLU A 137 -18.31 -5.82 -1.80
C GLU A 137 -18.32 -4.45 -1.09
N GLU A 138 -17.74 -4.35 0.12
CA GLU A 138 -17.60 -3.07 0.82
C GLU A 138 -16.59 -2.16 0.10
N ALA A 139 -15.51 -2.73 -0.46
CA ALA A 139 -14.58 -2.00 -1.31
C ALA A 139 -15.32 -1.35 -2.50
N LEU A 140 -16.16 -2.10 -3.21
CA LEU A 140 -16.95 -1.57 -4.34
C LEU A 140 -17.91 -0.46 -3.94
N LYS A 141 -18.53 -0.53 -2.76
CA LYS A 141 -19.37 0.56 -2.25
C LYS A 141 -18.55 1.85 -2.09
N SER A 142 -17.42 1.75 -1.43
CA SER A 142 -16.50 2.90 -1.23
C SER A 142 -15.99 3.45 -2.55
N LEU A 143 -15.59 2.60 -3.50
CA LEU A 143 -15.13 3.00 -4.83
C LEU A 143 -16.25 3.64 -5.68
N THR A 144 -17.50 3.22 -5.49
CA THR A 144 -18.63 3.88 -6.16
C THR A 144 -18.84 5.29 -5.63
N LEU A 145 -18.72 5.50 -4.30
CA LEU A 145 -18.77 6.84 -3.71
C LEU A 145 -17.58 7.71 -4.17
N ALA A 146 -16.39 7.11 -4.32
CA ALA A 146 -15.23 7.79 -4.89
C ALA A 146 -15.48 8.24 -6.34
N GLU A 147 -16.06 7.37 -7.17
CA GLU A 147 -16.41 7.67 -8.57
C GLU A 147 -17.43 8.81 -8.68
N ASP A 148 -18.43 8.86 -7.80
CA ASP A 148 -19.46 9.90 -7.80
C ASP A 148 -18.91 11.31 -7.59
N VAL A 149 -17.75 11.42 -6.93
CA VAL A 149 -17.08 12.70 -6.63
C VAL A 149 -15.84 12.97 -7.51
N LEU A 150 -15.51 12.07 -8.46
CA LEU A 150 -14.34 12.19 -9.34
C LEU A 150 -14.25 13.48 -10.14
N LYS A 151 -15.40 14.09 -10.48
CA LYS A 151 -15.44 15.36 -11.23
C LYS A 151 -14.68 16.51 -10.56
N ASP A 152 -14.44 16.39 -9.26
CA ASP A 152 -13.74 17.40 -8.45
C ASP A 152 -12.25 17.02 -8.25
N CYS A 153 -11.76 15.94 -8.91
CA CYS A 153 -10.41 15.38 -8.78
C CYS A 153 -9.63 15.43 -10.10
N ASP A 154 -8.34 15.12 -10.03
CA ASP A 154 -7.49 14.97 -11.20
C ASP A 154 -7.66 13.60 -11.89
N GLU A 155 -7.10 13.47 -13.10
CA GLU A 155 -7.17 12.24 -13.91
C GLU A 155 -6.43 11.08 -13.24
N GLU A 156 -5.32 11.35 -12.56
CA GLU A 156 -4.52 10.33 -11.89
C GLU A 156 -5.33 9.65 -10.77
N MET A 157 -6.09 10.41 -9.98
CA MET A 157 -7.00 9.87 -8.96
C MET A 157 -8.06 8.97 -9.60
N GLY A 158 -8.60 9.35 -10.74
CA GLY A 158 -9.53 8.54 -11.51
C GLY A 158 -8.94 7.18 -11.89
N ALA A 159 -7.69 7.15 -12.33
CA ALA A 159 -7.00 5.92 -12.66
C ALA A 159 -6.95 4.94 -11.48
N TYR A 160 -6.50 5.39 -10.30
CA TYR A 160 -6.44 4.54 -9.09
C TYR A 160 -7.82 3.97 -8.70
N ILE A 161 -8.86 4.80 -8.70
CA ILE A 161 -10.22 4.37 -8.35
C ILE A 161 -10.72 3.28 -9.31
N TYR A 162 -10.55 3.46 -10.61
CA TYR A 162 -11.01 2.49 -11.60
C TYR A 162 -10.17 1.20 -11.59
N ILE A 163 -8.87 1.26 -11.35
CA ILE A 163 -8.03 0.08 -11.21
C ILE A 163 -8.42 -0.72 -9.95
N ASN A 164 -8.59 -0.08 -8.80
CA ASN A 164 -9.04 -0.74 -7.57
C ASN A 164 -10.44 -1.34 -7.73
N LYS A 165 -11.32 -0.66 -8.47
CA LYS A 165 -12.65 -1.18 -8.84
C LYS A 165 -12.53 -2.43 -9.72
N SER A 166 -11.63 -2.43 -10.70
CA SER A 166 -11.36 -3.59 -11.53
C SER A 166 -10.84 -4.78 -10.71
N ILE A 167 -9.89 -4.55 -9.80
CA ILE A 167 -9.35 -5.59 -8.92
C ILE A 167 -10.48 -6.21 -8.08
N SER A 168 -11.29 -5.38 -7.43
CA SER A 168 -12.41 -5.85 -6.60
C SER A 168 -13.44 -6.67 -7.41
N LEU A 169 -13.79 -6.20 -8.61
CA LEU A 169 -14.69 -6.90 -9.53
C LEU A 169 -14.13 -8.23 -10.03
N GLN A 170 -12.82 -8.29 -10.29
CA GLN A 170 -12.15 -9.55 -10.67
C GLN A 170 -12.21 -10.59 -9.55
N LYS A 171 -12.01 -10.17 -8.30
CA LYS A 171 -12.09 -11.08 -7.13
C LYS A 171 -13.52 -11.58 -6.89
N LEU A 172 -14.51 -10.79 -7.28
CA LEU A 172 -15.94 -11.19 -7.28
C LEU A 172 -16.38 -11.93 -8.55
N ASN A 173 -15.44 -12.24 -9.44
CA ASN A 173 -15.69 -12.90 -10.74
C ASN A 173 -16.68 -12.13 -11.67
N ARG A 174 -16.79 -10.80 -11.50
CA ARG A 174 -17.60 -9.91 -12.35
C ARG A 174 -16.76 -9.38 -13.52
N LEU A 175 -16.24 -10.29 -14.35
CA LEU A 175 -15.14 -10.03 -15.31
C LEU A 175 -15.48 -8.98 -16.38
N THR A 176 -16.71 -8.94 -16.88
CA THR A 176 -17.12 -7.92 -17.88
C THR A 176 -17.12 -6.52 -17.32
N GLU A 177 -17.54 -6.36 -16.06
CA GLU A 177 -17.52 -5.06 -15.38
C GLU A 177 -16.07 -4.69 -14.99
N ALA A 178 -15.27 -5.67 -14.58
CA ALA A 178 -13.86 -5.48 -14.30
C ALA A 178 -13.11 -4.96 -15.53
N LEU A 179 -13.37 -5.52 -16.71
CA LEU A 179 -12.75 -5.04 -17.96
C LEU A 179 -13.10 -3.58 -18.27
N LYS A 180 -14.39 -3.22 -18.12
CA LYS A 180 -14.82 -1.82 -18.31
C LYS A 180 -14.13 -0.86 -17.34
N ALA A 181 -14.07 -1.22 -16.06
CA ALA A 181 -13.37 -0.42 -15.06
C ALA A 181 -11.87 -0.31 -15.38
N PHE A 182 -11.22 -1.40 -15.77
CA PHE A 182 -9.82 -1.40 -16.19
C PHE A 182 -9.56 -0.47 -17.37
N GLU A 183 -10.37 -0.55 -18.43
CA GLU A 183 -10.24 0.30 -19.62
C GLU A 183 -10.44 1.79 -19.29
N LEU A 184 -11.39 2.11 -18.39
CA LEU A 184 -11.56 3.47 -17.88
C LEU A 184 -10.33 3.94 -17.11
N GLY A 185 -9.78 3.11 -16.21
CA GLY A 185 -8.58 3.44 -15.44
C GLY A 185 -7.37 3.70 -16.33
N VAL A 186 -7.11 2.80 -17.29
CA VAL A 186 -5.99 2.96 -18.23
C VAL A 186 -6.16 4.20 -19.10
N SER A 187 -7.38 4.56 -19.48
CA SER A 187 -7.65 5.75 -20.31
C SER A 187 -7.34 7.08 -19.60
N GLN A 188 -7.19 7.08 -18.28
CA GLN A 188 -6.80 8.26 -17.50
C GLN A 188 -5.28 8.52 -17.53
N TYR A 189 -4.47 7.55 -17.95
CA TYR A 189 -3.02 7.76 -18.08
C TYR A 189 -2.69 8.44 -19.40
N HIS A 190 -1.84 9.45 -19.37
CA HIS A 190 -1.28 10.06 -20.58
C HIS A 190 -0.35 9.08 -21.30
N ALA A 191 -0.23 9.23 -22.61
CA ALA A 191 0.57 8.33 -23.46
C ALA A 191 2.04 8.21 -23.05
N ASP A 192 2.60 9.24 -22.44
CA ASP A 192 4.00 9.28 -21.98
C ASP A 192 4.16 8.86 -20.49
N THR A 193 3.08 8.47 -19.81
CA THR A 193 3.12 8.06 -18.41
C THR A 193 3.60 6.62 -18.30
N ILE A 194 4.55 6.36 -17.40
CA ILE A 194 4.92 4.98 -17.05
C ILE A 194 3.73 4.37 -16.29
N VAL A 195 3.15 3.33 -16.87
CA VAL A 195 2.04 2.60 -16.25
C VAL A 195 2.55 1.91 -14.97
N PRO A 196 1.92 2.14 -13.81
CA PRO A 196 2.32 1.51 -12.56
C PRO A 196 2.26 -0.03 -12.62
N ASP A 197 3.06 -0.68 -11.80
CA ASP A 197 3.19 -2.15 -11.84
C ASP A 197 1.93 -2.87 -11.34
N ASP A 198 1.17 -2.28 -10.43
CA ASP A 198 -0.14 -2.75 -9.99
C ASP A 198 -1.18 -2.79 -11.12
N VAL A 199 -1.15 -1.81 -12.03
CA VAL A 199 -1.98 -1.80 -13.25
C VAL A 199 -1.57 -2.95 -14.18
N THR A 200 -0.27 -3.19 -14.33
CA THR A 200 0.25 -4.29 -15.15
C THR A 200 -0.16 -5.65 -14.59
N ARG A 201 -0.11 -5.82 -13.26
CA ARG A 201 -0.57 -7.03 -12.57
C ARG A 201 -2.09 -7.21 -12.69
N CYS A 202 -2.86 -6.14 -12.46
CA CYS A 202 -4.30 -6.15 -12.67
C CYS A 202 -4.68 -6.60 -14.09
N ALA A 203 -3.96 -6.11 -15.11
CA ALA A 203 -4.18 -6.52 -16.51
C ALA A 203 -3.87 -8.01 -16.73
N ALA A 204 -2.75 -8.51 -16.21
CA ALA A 204 -2.36 -9.91 -16.37
C ALA A 204 -3.45 -10.84 -15.81
N THR A 205 -3.85 -10.63 -14.55
CA THR A 205 -4.89 -11.46 -13.90
C THR A 205 -6.25 -11.35 -14.59
N LEU A 206 -6.62 -10.15 -15.05
CA LEU A 206 -7.87 -9.91 -15.77
C LEU A 206 -7.90 -10.65 -17.10
N TYR A 207 -6.86 -10.51 -17.93
CA TYR A 207 -6.83 -11.17 -19.25
C TYR A 207 -6.63 -12.67 -19.15
N TYR A 208 -5.97 -13.16 -18.09
CA TYR A 208 -5.96 -14.59 -17.78
C TYR A 208 -7.39 -15.12 -17.55
N LYS A 209 -8.16 -14.47 -16.64
CA LYS A 209 -9.54 -14.86 -16.33
C LYS A 209 -10.52 -14.70 -17.50
N LEU A 210 -10.25 -13.76 -18.40
CA LEU A 210 -11.02 -13.56 -19.64
C LEU A 210 -10.63 -14.52 -20.77
N GLU A 211 -9.71 -15.46 -20.52
CA GLU A 211 -9.22 -16.42 -21.52
C GLU A 211 -8.64 -15.72 -22.78
N GLN A 212 -7.92 -14.60 -22.59
CA GLN A 212 -7.22 -13.86 -23.63
C GLN A 212 -5.71 -14.09 -23.56
N PRO A 213 -5.20 -15.24 -24.08
CA PRO A 213 -3.82 -15.68 -23.82
C PRO A 213 -2.77 -14.73 -24.37
N GLU A 214 -2.98 -14.10 -25.52
CA GLU A 214 -2.00 -13.17 -26.12
C GLU A 214 -1.76 -11.94 -25.26
N LYS A 215 -2.84 -11.35 -24.71
CA LYS A 215 -2.74 -10.21 -23.80
C LYS A 215 -2.15 -10.63 -22.45
N TYR A 216 -2.60 -11.76 -21.90
CA TYR A 216 -2.04 -12.32 -20.68
C TYR A 216 -0.53 -12.51 -20.81
N GLU A 217 -0.04 -13.17 -21.88
CA GLU A 217 1.39 -13.39 -22.11
C GLU A 217 2.18 -12.10 -22.21
N THR A 218 1.58 -11.05 -22.79
CA THR A 218 2.23 -9.74 -22.89
C THR A 218 2.47 -9.13 -21.50
N TYR A 219 1.43 -9.07 -20.66
CA TYR A 219 1.55 -8.51 -19.31
C TYR A 219 2.37 -9.40 -18.36
N LYS A 220 2.21 -10.72 -18.46
CA LYS A 220 3.04 -11.67 -17.70
C LYS A 220 4.53 -11.45 -17.96
N LYS A 221 4.95 -11.27 -19.22
CA LYS A 221 6.35 -10.99 -19.56
C LYS A 221 6.84 -9.66 -18.98
N GLN A 222 6.00 -8.63 -18.98
CA GLN A 222 6.34 -7.34 -18.37
C GLN A 222 6.58 -7.49 -16.87
N ILE A 223 5.71 -8.19 -16.15
CA ILE A 223 5.88 -8.46 -14.71
C ILE A 223 7.19 -9.20 -14.47
N LEU A 224 7.38 -10.34 -15.14
CA LEU A 224 8.57 -11.18 -14.96
C LEU A 224 9.88 -10.44 -15.25
N SER A 225 9.88 -9.51 -16.20
CA SER A 225 11.08 -8.71 -16.52
C SER A 225 11.47 -7.68 -15.46
N LYS A 226 10.56 -7.33 -14.55
CA LYS A 226 10.76 -6.33 -13.50
C LYS A 226 10.88 -6.92 -12.10
N MET A 227 10.61 -8.20 -11.91
CA MET A 227 10.54 -8.83 -10.59
C MET A 227 11.78 -8.60 -9.73
N ASP A 228 12.97 -8.61 -10.32
CA ASP A 228 14.24 -8.42 -9.60
C ASP A 228 14.44 -6.98 -9.08
N GLU A 229 13.68 -6.03 -9.58
CA GLU A 229 13.74 -4.60 -9.23
C GLU A 229 12.62 -4.17 -8.27
N MET A 230 11.63 -5.05 -8.01
CA MET A 230 10.48 -4.76 -7.16
C MET A 230 10.84 -4.70 -5.67
N TYR A 231 10.17 -3.83 -4.93
CA TYR A 231 10.19 -3.85 -3.46
C TYR A 231 9.43 -5.06 -2.92
N ALA A 232 9.69 -5.41 -1.64
CA ALA A 232 9.15 -6.60 -0.99
C ALA A 232 7.64 -6.82 -1.20
N ALA A 233 6.82 -5.81 -0.96
CA ALA A 233 5.37 -5.90 -1.12
C ALA A 233 4.96 -6.14 -2.57
N GLU A 234 5.49 -5.37 -3.51
CA GLU A 234 5.20 -5.50 -4.94
C GLU A 234 5.64 -6.84 -5.50
N PHE A 235 6.82 -7.31 -5.07
CA PHE A 235 7.35 -8.61 -5.44
C PHE A 235 6.44 -9.75 -4.98
N MET A 236 5.97 -9.70 -3.71
CA MET A 236 5.08 -10.72 -3.17
C MET A 236 3.71 -10.72 -3.84
N ASP A 237 3.15 -9.55 -4.15
CA ASP A 237 1.90 -9.44 -4.89
C ASP A 237 2.04 -10.05 -6.29
N ALA A 238 3.12 -9.72 -7.00
CA ALA A 238 3.41 -10.28 -8.31
C ALA A 238 3.56 -11.81 -8.25
N CYS A 239 4.29 -12.31 -7.27
CA CYS A 239 4.44 -13.75 -7.05
C CYS A 239 3.10 -14.42 -6.79
N ARG A 240 2.26 -13.87 -5.90
CA ARG A 240 0.97 -14.44 -5.53
C ARG A 240 0.01 -14.49 -6.71
N GLU A 241 -0.10 -13.41 -7.47
CA GLU A 241 -1.00 -13.30 -8.61
C GLU A 241 -0.59 -14.23 -9.76
N LEU A 242 0.70 -14.24 -10.11
CA LEU A 242 1.21 -15.15 -11.14
C LEU A 242 1.17 -16.62 -10.68
N PHE A 243 1.34 -16.88 -9.38
CA PHE A 243 1.22 -18.21 -8.81
C PHE A 243 -0.21 -18.75 -8.96
N GLU A 244 -1.24 -17.94 -8.68
CA GLU A 244 -2.65 -18.33 -8.91
C GLU A 244 -2.88 -18.69 -10.38
N CYS A 245 -2.42 -17.84 -11.31
CA CYS A 245 -2.54 -18.12 -12.75
C CYS A 245 -1.79 -19.40 -13.18
N GLY A 246 -0.55 -19.59 -12.71
CA GLY A 246 0.27 -20.77 -13.04
C GLY A 246 -0.30 -22.06 -12.47
N ARG A 247 -0.80 -22.03 -11.25
CA ARG A 247 -1.46 -23.17 -10.61
C ARG A 247 -2.72 -23.59 -11.39
N ASP A 248 -3.58 -22.63 -11.68
CA ASP A 248 -4.87 -22.89 -12.33
C ASP A 248 -4.70 -23.36 -13.80
N SER A 249 -3.66 -22.88 -14.49
CA SER A 249 -3.30 -23.32 -15.85
C SER A 249 -2.40 -24.55 -15.89
N CYS A 250 -1.93 -25.05 -14.74
CA CYS A 250 -0.91 -26.11 -14.65
C CYS A 250 0.40 -25.76 -15.40
N ASP A 251 0.79 -24.47 -15.42
CA ASP A 251 2.04 -24.00 -16.04
C ASP A 251 3.23 -24.23 -15.11
N ASP A 252 3.79 -25.42 -15.15
CA ASP A 252 4.96 -25.79 -14.32
C ASP A 252 6.20 -24.92 -14.62
N ASN A 253 6.33 -24.35 -15.83
CA ASN A 253 7.44 -23.46 -16.15
C ASN A 253 7.31 -22.13 -15.42
N LEU A 254 6.10 -21.54 -15.41
CA LEU A 254 5.81 -20.33 -14.66
C LEU A 254 6.01 -20.54 -13.16
N MET A 255 5.48 -21.66 -12.64
CA MET A 255 5.63 -22.03 -11.23
C MET A 255 7.10 -22.15 -10.82
N ASN A 256 7.91 -22.87 -11.60
CA ASN A 256 9.33 -23.01 -11.34
C ASN A 256 10.09 -21.67 -11.45
N HIS A 257 9.66 -20.78 -12.35
CA HIS A 257 10.25 -19.44 -12.44
C HIS A 257 9.96 -18.65 -11.17
N ILE A 258 8.71 -18.57 -10.74
CA ILE A 258 8.30 -17.86 -9.52
C ILE A 258 9.08 -18.40 -8.31
N LEU A 259 9.13 -19.71 -8.12
CA LEU A 259 9.84 -20.33 -6.99
C LEU A 259 11.33 -20.01 -6.99
N ARG A 260 11.99 -19.95 -8.16
CA ARG A 260 13.39 -19.51 -8.25
C ARG A 260 13.57 -18.04 -7.89
N SER A 261 12.72 -17.15 -8.41
CA SER A 261 12.76 -15.72 -8.08
C SER A 261 12.56 -15.49 -6.60
N MET A 262 11.65 -16.22 -5.96
CA MET A 262 11.40 -16.13 -4.52
C MET A 262 12.62 -16.61 -3.70
N ASN A 263 13.26 -17.72 -4.09
CA ASN A 263 14.49 -18.17 -3.44
C ASN A 263 15.61 -17.13 -3.56
N GLN A 264 15.83 -16.59 -4.76
CA GLN A 264 16.83 -15.53 -4.99
C GLN A 264 16.55 -14.27 -4.15
N TYR A 265 15.27 -13.91 -4.03
CA TYR A 265 14.85 -12.80 -3.18
C TYR A 265 15.22 -13.04 -1.71
N MET A 266 14.91 -14.23 -1.16
CA MET A 266 15.21 -14.59 0.22
C MET A 266 16.71 -14.75 0.49
N GLU A 267 17.50 -15.19 -0.50
CA GLU A 267 18.98 -15.17 -0.40
C GLU A 267 19.55 -13.77 -0.29
N LYS A 268 18.94 -12.80 -1.01
CA LYS A 268 19.37 -11.39 -1.02
C LYS A 268 18.88 -10.65 0.23
N TYR A 269 17.70 -10.99 0.74
CA TYR A 269 17.02 -10.31 1.84
C TYR A 269 16.57 -11.30 2.95
N PRO A 270 17.51 -11.96 3.64
CA PRO A 270 17.18 -13.02 4.60
C PRO A 270 16.43 -12.54 5.86
N ASP A 271 16.45 -11.24 6.11
CA ASP A 271 15.77 -10.61 7.26
C ASP A 271 14.34 -10.16 6.96
N GLU A 272 13.85 -10.34 5.72
CA GLU A 272 12.46 -10.10 5.33
C GLU A 272 11.54 -11.25 5.80
N ILE A 273 11.38 -11.38 7.13
CA ILE A 273 10.74 -12.53 7.77
C ILE A 273 9.28 -12.71 7.32
N LYS A 274 8.54 -11.62 7.12
CA LYS A 274 7.14 -11.67 6.64
C LYS A 274 7.07 -12.25 5.23
N VAL A 275 7.93 -11.78 4.33
CA VAL A 275 8.06 -12.28 2.95
C VAL A 275 8.41 -13.77 2.95
N GLY A 276 9.36 -14.18 3.79
CA GLY A 276 9.73 -15.59 3.93
C GLY A 276 8.57 -16.49 4.40
N LEU A 277 7.73 -15.99 5.33
CA LEU A 277 6.54 -16.73 5.76
C LEU A 277 5.52 -16.89 4.64
N GLU A 278 5.22 -15.82 3.91
CA GLU A 278 4.29 -15.86 2.78
C GLU A 278 4.80 -16.79 1.67
N PHE A 279 6.11 -16.76 1.41
CA PHE A 279 6.75 -17.68 0.49
C PHE A 279 6.55 -19.14 0.90
N ALA A 280 6.84 -19.48 2.17
CA ALA A 280 6.65 -20.83 2.67
C ALA A 280 5.17 -21.27 2.58
N GLU A 281 4.22 -20.35 2.71
CA GLU A 281 2.79 -20.62 2.52
C GLU A 281 2.43 -20.93 1.07
N LEU A 282 2.98 -20.19 0.10
CA LEU A 282 2.76 -20.46 -1.32
C LEU A 282 3.36 -21.82 -1.74
N ILE A 283 4.59 -22.12 -1.29
CA ILE A 283 5.21 -23.43 -1.54
C ILE A 283 4.35 -24.56 -0.95
N TYR A 284 3.86 -24.38 0.28
CA TYR A 284 3.00 -25.38 0.92
C TYR A 284 1.75 -25.69 0.08
N VAL A 285 1.06 -24.61 -0.38
CA VAL A 285 -0.14 -24.77 -1.21
C VAL A 285 0.18 -25.53 -2.52
N TYR A 286 1.31 -25.21 -3.15
CA TYR A 286 1.75 -25.87 -4.37
C TYR A 286 2.09 -27.34 -4.14
N ALA A 287 2.87 -27.64 -3.10
CA ALA A 287 3.28 -29.00 -2.75
C ALA A 287 2.08 -29.89 -2.41
N VAL A 288 1.08 -29.33 -1.68
CA VAL A 288 -0.17 -30.04 -1.39
C VAL A 288 -0.92 -30.35 -2.69
N GLY A 289 -1.01 -29.40 -3.62
CA GLY A 289 -1.65 -29.60 -4.93
C GLY A 289 -0.97 -30.69 -5.77
N LYS A 290 0.34 -30.84 -5.67
CA LYS A 290 1.15 -31.89 -6.36
C LYS A 290 1.23 -33.19 -5.57
N MET A 291 0.68 -33.27 -4.34
CA MET A 291 0.82 -34.40 -3.42
C MET A 291 2.28 -34.79 -3.10
N ASP A 292 3.18 -33.78 -3.16
CA ASP A 292 4.61 -33.94 -2.86
C ASP A 292 4.84 -33.87 -1.35
N LYS A 293 5.02 -35.03 -0.71
CA LYS A 293 5.15 -35.14 0.74
C LYS A 293 6.42 -34.49 1.29
N ASP A 294 7.51 -34.57 0.56
CA ASP A 294 8.80 -34.06 1.00
C ASP A 294 8.77 -32.51 0.91
N ALA A 295 8.28 -31.96 -0.20
CA ALA A 295 8.08 -30.52 -0.34
C ALA A 295 7.05 -29.95 0.65
N ILE A 296 6.00 -30.70 1.02
CA ILE A 296 5.05 -30.33 2.07
C ILE A 296 5.76 -30.19 3.42
N LEU A 297 6.62 -31.16 3.77
CA LEU A 297 7.35 -31.17 5.03
C LEU A 297 8.33 -29.99 5.10
N GLU A 298 9.13 -29.76 4.05
CA GLU A 298 10.05 -28.64 3.95
C GLU A 298 9.33 -27.27 4.07
N ALA A 299 8.18 -27.11 3.42
CA ALA A 299 7.38 -25.90 3.51
C ALA A 299 6.81 -25.68 4.91
N LEU A 300 6.40 -26.73 5.62
CA LEU A 300 5.93 -26.66 7.00
C LEU A 300 7.05 -26.27 7.97
N GLU A 301 8.25 -26.83 7.79
CA GLU A 301 9.43 -26.48 8.57
C GLU A 301 9.80 -25.00 8.37
N ALA A 302 9.81 -24.52 7.12
CA ALA A 302 10.05 -23.11 6.81
C ALA A 302 8.98 -22.19 7.43
N LYS A 303 7.69 -22.54 7.35
CA LYS A 303 6.60 -21.78 8.02
C LYS A 303 6.81 -21.68 9.52
N ASN A 304 7.17 -22.77 10.19
CA ASN A 304 7.42 -22.75 11.62
C ASN A 304 8.63 -21.88 11.97
N TYR A 305 9.73 -22.00 11.21
CA TYR A 305 10.91 -21.16 11.38
C TYR A 305 10.58 -19.67 11.30
N TYR A 306 9.86 -19.21 10.29
CA TYR A 306 9.50 -17.80 10.15
C TYR A 306 8.50 -17.33 11.21
N LYS A 307 7.54 -18.17 11.63
CA LYS A 307 6.61 -17.85 12.72
C LYS A 307 7.33 -17.66 14.05
N ASP A 308 8.29 -18.53 14.37
CA ASP A 308 9.08 -18.41 15.58
C ASP A 308 9.91 -17.11 15.60
N ARG A 309 10.53 -16.75 14.47
CA ARG A 309 11.25 -15.48 14.31
C ARG A 309 10.35 -14.25 14.45
N ILE A 310 9.13 -14.28 13.95
CA ILE A 310 8.16 -13.19 14.15
C ILE A 310 7.83 -13.03 15.64
N ILE A 311 7.64 -14.15 16.37
CA ILE A 311 7.37 -14.14 17.80
C ILE A 311 8.56 -13.59 18.59
N GLU A 312 9.79 -14.00 18.24
CA GLU A 312 11.01 -13.50 18.87
C GLU A 312 11.18 -11.98 18.64
N TYR A 313 11.03 -11.53 17.41
CA TYR A 313 11.09 -10.12 17.06
C TYR A 313 10.05 -9.27 17.79
N SER A 314 8.84 -9.78 17.95
CA SER A 314 7.78 -9.13 18.72
C SER A 314 8.12 -9.03 20.20
N LYS A 315 8.69 -10.08 20.81
CA LYS A 315 9.13 -10.07 22.23
C LYS A 315 10.26 -9.07 22.46
N GLU A 316 11.26 -9.03 21.59
CA GLU A 316 12.40 -8.09 21.69
C GLU A 316 11.95 -6.62 21.62
N ASN A 317 10.93 -6.33 20.81
CA ASN A 317 10.39 -4.99 20.69
C ASN A 317 9.44 -4.58 21.82
N HIS A 318 8.76 -5.54 22.47
CA HIS A 318 7.96 -5.27 23.67
C HIS A 318 8.80 -5.08 24.95
N ILE A 319 10.04 -5.57 24.98
CA ILE A 319 10.97 -5.37 26.11
C ILE A 319 11.64 -3.98 26.05
N LYS A 320 11.63 -3.33 24.88
CA LYS A 320 12.24 -1.99 24.65
C LYS A 320 11.23 -0.83 24.72
N SER A 321 9.95 -1.10 24.90
CA SER A 321 8.86 -0.15 25.10
C SER A 321 8.47 -0.07 26.58
#